data_ac7db8e6d8f5a0dba7b73b7bf368cfda
#
_entry.id   ac7db8e6d8f5a0dba7b73b7bf368cfda
#
_cell.length_a   1.000
_cell.length_b   1.000
_cell.length_c   1.000
_cell.angle_alpha   90.00
_cell.angle_beta   90.00
_cell.angle_gamma   90.00
#
_symmetry.space_group_name_H-M   'P 1'
#
loop_
_entity.id
_entity.type
_entity.pdbx_description
1 polymer ?
#
loop_
_entity_poly.entity_id
_entity_poly.type
_entity_poly.pdbx_seq_one_letter_code
_entity_poly.pdbx_strand_id
1 'polypeptide(L)'
;MDMDMGAMVGNVVPEIVLLVGGVVVLLFALFAPRRWQSGAAAIAASAAVLSAVLVTRRLVVTEQMLTFTDSYAIDHLTNWAVLFVLVATVAVIALSVAWFRQDPRHGEYYTLLLFSALGAIVLAGASDLIQLVLGLLLSSVTGYVLTAYHRRSRSSSEAGIKYFLLGALPNTGMLIGVAYLFGLAGASTYPDLGDALGPTSPALAVGAALVLVGLAFKLGAVPVHAWVPDVAQGAPAPVAAFVTAAPKVGGLIALARFVAVLPPDAIGWRPVVAILAAATMTLGNLAALWQDDLRRLLGWSAVSQTGYGLMAVVALQRSDLAVTSLLFFLAAYVLGNVAAFGVVTALRGRTDRADYQGLGRTRPLLAAVLAIGFLSFIGIPPLAGFPAKLLLFGAAIEAGYTWLAVLAVVNTVISVFYYARFLAPMYFTDPDGEGRPALLSRWASAATIACGIGVVAVGIAAEPLMRDFATALLLPG
;
A
#
# COMPACT_ATOMS: atom_id res chain seq x y z
N MET A 1 -10.21 7.44 -36.76
CA MET A 1 -8.96 7.13 -36.01
C MET A 1 -8.94 5.62 -35.78
N ASP A 2 -8.24 4.86 -36.64
CA ASP A 2 -8.12 3.41 -36.46
C ASP A 2 -7.37 3.16 -35.17
N MET A 3 -8.11 2.74 -34.14
CA MET A 3 -7.50 2.33 -32.88
C MET A 3 -6.77 1.01 -33.10
N ASP A 4 -5.44 1.04 -33.05
CA ASP A 4 -4.63 -0.18 -33.08
C ASP A 4 -4.83 -0.94 -31.76
N MET A 5 -5.85 -1.79 -31.74
CA MET A 5 -6.18 -2.64 -30.60
C MET A 5 -5.00 -3.52 -30.19
N GLY A 6 -4.15 -3.92 -31.14
CA GLY A 6 -2.96 -4.72 -30.85
C GLY A 6 -1.92 -3.96 -30.03
N ALA A 7 -1.67 -2.69 -30.38
CA ALA A 7 -0.77 -1.82 -29.62
C ALA A 7 -1.32 -1.54 -28.21
N MET A 8 -2.63 -1.27 -28.06
CA MET A 8 -3.27 -1.03 -26.77
C MET A 8 -3.13 -2.24 -25.84
N VAL A 9 -3.40 -3.45 -26.34
CA VAL A 9 -3.22 -4.68 -25.56
C VAL A 9 -1.75 -4.92 -25.25
N GLY A 10 -0.84 -4.63 -26.19
CA GLY A 10 0.61 -4.72 -25.96
C GLY A 10 1.08 -3.86 -24.79
N ASN A 11 0.48 -2.71 -24.59
CA ASN A 11 0.84 -1.76 -23.54
C ASN A 11 0.51 -2.27 -22.12
N VAL A 12 -0.49 -3.14 -21.95
CA VAL A 12 -0.94 -3.65 -20.64
C VAL A 12 -0.65 -5.15 -20.46
N VAL A 13 0.31 -5.69 -21.21
CA VAL A 13 0.71 -7.11 -21.09
C VAL A 13 1.07 -7.49 -19.64
N PRO A 14 1.79 -6.67 -18.84
CA PRO A 14 2.07 -7.01 -17.45
C PRO A 14 0.82 -7.24 -16.61
N GLU A 15 -0.19 -6.40 -16.76
CA GLU A 15 -1.48 -6.47 -16.09
C GLU A 15 -2.28 -7.71 -16.56
N ILE A 16 -2.26 -8.00 -17.86
CA ILE A 16 -2.88 -9.21 -18.43
C ILE A 16 -2.21 -10.48 -17.90
N VAL A 17 -0.89 -10.51 -17.78
CA VAL A 17 -0.16 -11.66 -17.21
C VAL A 17 -0.62 -11.92 -15.77
N LEU A 18 -0.82 -10.87 -14.98
CA LEU A 18 -1.29 -11.02 -13.62
C LEU A 18 -2.74 -11.50 -13.56
N LEU A 19 -3.62 -10.97 -14.43
CA LEU A 19 -5.01 -11.40 -14.58
C LEU A 19 -5.09 -12.88 -14.97
N VAL A 20 -4.42 -13.27 -16.06
CA VAL A 20 -4.38 -14.64 -16.55
C VAL A 20 -3.77 -15.56 -15.49
N GLY A 21 -2.69 -15.13 -14.83
CA GLY A 21 -2.09 -15.85 -13.71
C GLY A 21 -3.10 -16.13 -12.61
N GLY A 22 -3.91 -15.15 -12.22
CA GLY A 22 -4.98 -15.30 -11.22
C GLY A 22 -6.04 -16.33 -11.65
N VAL A 23 -6.45 -16.30 -12.93
CA VAL A 23 -7.41 -17.28 -13.50
C VAL A 23 -6.79 -18.68 -13.56
N VAL A 24 -5.54 -18.81 -13.97
CA VAL A 24 -4.83 -20.09 -14.01
C VAL A 24 -4.69 -20.68 -12.59
N VAL A 25 -4.36 -19.87 -11.60
CA VAL A 25 -4.32 -20.29 -10.19
C VAL A 25 -5.69 -20.76 -9.73
N LEU A 26 -6.77 -20.06 -10.09
CA LEU A 26 -8.14 -20.45 -9.75
C LEU A 26 -8.50 -21.82 -10.34
N LEU A 27 -8.28 -21.98 -11.64
CA LEU A 27 -8.55 -23.25 -12.33
C LEU A 27 -7.70 -24.39 -11.74
N PHE A 28 -6.42 -24.13 -11.47
CA PHE A 28 -5.55 -25.09 -10.81
C PHE A 28 -6.08 -25.46 -9.41
N ALA A 29 -6.52 -24.49 -8.61
CA ALA A 29 -7.07 -24.72 -7.27
C ALA A 29 -8.37 -25.55 -7.32
N LEU A 30 -9.20 -25.38 -8.35
CA LEU A 30 -10.45 -26.12 -8.53
C LEU A 30 -10.25 -27.58 -8.97
N PHE A 31 -9.31 -27.83 -9.88
CA PHE A 31 -9.15 -29.13 -10.51
C PHE A 31 -7.97 -29.95 -9.99
N ALA A 32 -6.95 -29.33 -9.39
CA ALA A 32 -5.79 -30.07 -8.89
C ALA A 32 -6.10 -30.85 -7.62
N PRO A 33 -5.58 -32.07 -7.49
CA PRO A 33 -5.66 -32.86 -6.25
C PRO A 33 -5.08 -32.08 -5.07
N ARG A 34 -5.65 -32.29 -3.86
CA ARG A 34 -5.23 -31.59 -2.63
C ARG A 34 -3.72 -31.62 -2.35
N ARG A 35 -3.04 -32.72 -2.70
CA ARG A 35 -1.59 -32.89 -2.57
C ARG A 35 -0.79 -31.89 -3.43
N TRP A 36 -1.37 -31.34 -4.49
CA TRP A 36 -0.71 -30.44 -5.43
C TRP A 36 -1.09 -28.96 -5.23
N GLN A 37 -1.98 -28.68 -4.32
CA GLN A 37 -2.46 -27.30 -4.04
C GLN A 37 -1.34 -26.31 -3.70
N SER A 38 -0.21 -26.80 -3.15
CA SER A 38 0.99 -25.98 -2.95
C SER A 38 1.60 -25.42 -4.25
N GLY A 39 1.30 -26.05 -5.40
CA GLY A 39 1.69 -25.53 -6.73
C GLY A 39 1.03 -24.19 -7.08
N ALA A 40 -0.14 -23.89 -6.50
CA ALA A 40 -0.82 -22.61 -6.69
C ALA A 40 0.06 -21.41 -6.29
N ALA A 41 0.83 -21.54 -5.20
CA ALA A 41 1.78 -20.51 -4.78
C ALA A 41 2.89 -20.29 -5.82
N ALA A 42 3.41 -21.37 -6.42
CA ALA A 42 4.45 -21.27 -7.46
C ALA A 42 3.91 -20.59 -8.73
N ILE A 43 2.70 -20.96 -9.18
CA ILE A 43 2.04 -20.34 -10.33
C ILE A 43 1.80 -18.85 -10.07
N ALA A 44 1.27 -18.51 -8.89
CA ALA A 44 1.01 -17.12 -8.50
C ALA A 44 2.31 -16.29 -8.45
N ALA A 45 3.38 -16.85 -7.85
CA ALA A 45 4.68 -16.20 -7.79
C ALA A 45 5.28 -16.01 -9.19
N SER A 46 5.19 -17.02 -10.06
CA SER A 46 5.67 -16.93 -11.44
C SER A 46 4.95 -15.84 -12.23
N ALA A 47 3.62 -15.74 -12.09
CA ALA A 47 2.84 -14.68 -12.74
C ALA A 47 3.24 -13.28 -12.24
N ALA A 48 3.38 -13.11 -10.92
CA ALA A 48 3.78 -11.83 -10.33
C ALA A 48 5.22 -11.44 -10.72
N VAL A 49 6.16 -12.39 -10.72
CA VAL A 49 7.55 -12.15 -11.14
C VAL A 49 7.63 -11.83 -12.63
N LEU A 50 6.92 -12.58 -13.48
CA LEU A 50 6.88 -12.31 -14.92
C LEU A 50 6.32 -10.91 -15.20
N SER A 51 5.21 -10.55 -14.54
CA SER A 51 4.65 -9.20 -14.62
C SER A 51 5.68 -8.15 -14.19
N ALA A 52 6.42 -8.35 -13.08
CA ALA A 52 7.46 -7.43 -12.62
C ALA A 52 8.60 -7.25 -13.64
N VAL A 53 9.06 -8.35 -14.27
CA VAL A 53 10.08 -8.29 -15.32
C VAL A 53 9.59 -7.49 -16.54
N LEU A 54 8.34 -7.70 -16.95
CA LEU A 54 7.74 -6.96 -18.06
C LEU A 54 7.59 -5.46 -17.74
N VAL A 55 7.20 -5.10 -16.50
CA VAL A 55 7.13 -3.71 -16.07
C VAL A 55 8.49 -3.06 -15.99
N THR A 56 9.52 -3.77 -15.52
CA THR A 56 10.90 -3.25 -15.52
C THR A 56 11.38 -2.97 -16.95
N ARG A 57 11.05 -3.85 -17.91
CA ARG A 57 11.31 -3.58 -19.33
C ARG A 57 10.53 -2.35 -19.82
N ARG A 58 9.25 -2.21 -19.45
CA ARG A 58 8.40 -1.08 -19.81
C ARG A 58 8.97 0.25 -19.29
N LEU A 59 9.53 0.30 -18.08
CA LEU A 59 10.22 1.48 -17.55
C LEU A 59 11.39 1.97 -18.44
N VAL A 60 12.09 1.05 -19.12
CA VAL A 60 13.27 1.40 -19.89
C VAL A 60 12.93 1.72 -21.35
N VAL A 61 11.90 1.08 -21.92
CA VAL A 61 11.67 1.05 -23.39
C VAL A 61 10.46 1.86 -23.82
N THR A 62 9.46 2.06 -22.95
CA THR A 62 8.17 2.61 -23.35
C THR A 62 8.09 4.11 -23.03
N GLU A 63 7.66 4.91 -24.00
CA GLU A 63 7.31 6.31 -23.78
C GLU A 63 6.11 6.43 -22.82
N GLN A 64 6.09 7.50 -22.05
CA GLN A 64 4.98 7.77 -21.13
C GLN A 64 3.76 8.23 -21.94
N MET A 65 2.61 7.53 -21.76
CA MET A 65 1.42 7.76 -22.56
C MET A 65 0.14 7.41 -21.79
N LEU A 66 -0.98 7.92 -22.27
CA LEU A 66 -2.31 7.40 -21.94
C LEU A 66 -2.70 6.33 -22.97
N THR A 67 -3.42 5.32 -22.54
CA THR A 67 -3.91 4.21 -23.40
C THR A 67 -5.38 3.91 -23.10
N PHE A 68 -6.03 3.05 -23.93
CA PHE A 68 -7.46 2.75 -23.82
C PHE A 68 -8.33 4.00 -23.79
N THR A 69 -8.20 4.86 -24.82
CA THR A 69 -8.93 6.14 -24.87
C THR A 69 -8.74 6.96 -23.60
N ASP A 70 -7.49 7.16 -23.23
CA ASP A 70 -7.03 7.97 -22.10
C ASP A 70 -7.49 7.51 -20.69
N SER A 71 -8.03 6.27 -20.59
CA SER A 71 -8.49 5.75 -19.31
C SER A 71 -7.38 5.16 -18.42
N TYR A 72 -6.21 4.78 -19.00
CA TYR A 72 -5.09 4.20 -18.26
C TYR A 72 -3.77 4.88 -18.57
N ALA A 73 -3.07 5.32 -17.54
CA ALA A 73 -1.78 5.98 -17.64
C ALA A 73 -0.63 4.96 -17.56
N ILE A 74 0.23 4.95 -18.59
CA ILE A 74 1.50 4.23 -18.63
C ILE A 74 2.60 5.27 -18.50
N ASP A 75 2.94 5.61 -17.29
CA ASP A 75 4.02 6.52 -16.96
C ASP A 75 4.97 5.89 -15.94
N HIS A 76 6.09 6.54 -15.65
CA HIS A 76 7.05 6.04 -14.68
C HIS A 76 6.43 5.93 -13.29
N LEU A 77 5.50 6.82 -12.93
CA LEU A 77 4.79 6.79 -11.65
C LEU A 77 3.98 5.50 -11.51
N THR A 78 3.17 5.14 -12.53
CA THR A 78 2.43 3.86 -12.56
C THR A 78 3.37 2.67 -12.53
N ASN A 79 4.41 2.67 -13.36
CA ASN A 79 5.32 1.54 -13.47
C ASN A 79 6.04 1.25 -12.15
N TRP A 80 6.52 2.28 -11.45
CA TRP A 80 7.09 2.13 -10.12
C TRP A 80 6.07 1.63 -9.10
N ALA A 81 4.83 2.15 -9.14
CA ALA A 81 3.75 1.65 -8.29
C ALA A 81 3.47 0.17 -8.52
N VAL A 82 3.39 -0.24 -9.79
CA VAL A 82 3.20 -1.66 -10.15
C VAL A 82 4.32 -2.51 -9.58
N LEU A 83 5.57 -2.10 -9.70
CA LEU A 83 6.72 -2.81 -9.12
C LEU A 83 6.60 -2.92 -7.60
N PHE A 84 6.24 -1.85 -6.89
CA PHE A 84 6.06 -1.90 -5.43
C PHE A 84 4.93 -2.85 -5.02
N VAL A 85 3.81 -2.85 -5.73
CA VAL A 85 2.70 -3.80 -5.50
C VAL A 85 3.15 -5.23 -5.76
N LEU A 86 3.88 -5.48 -6.86
CA LEU A 86 4.35 -6.82 -7.22
C LEU A 86 5.42 -7.34 -6.24
N VAL A 87 6.36 -6.50 -5.80
CA VAL A 87 7.34 -6.85 -4.75
C VAL A 87 6.62 -7.25 -3.46
N ALA A 88 5.64 -6.46 -3.02
CA ALA A 88 4.82 -6.82 -1.86
C ALA A 88 4.08 -8.15 -2.08
N THR A 89 3.49 -8.35 -3.27
CA THR A 89 2.73 -9.56 -3.61
C THR A 89 3.62 -10.80 -3.58
N VAL A 90 4.78 -10.77 -4.23
CA VAL A 90 5.76 -11.90 -4.24
C VAL A 90 6.23 -12.22 -2.83
N ALA A 91 6.59 -11.21 -2.04
CA ALA A 91 7.01 -11.40 -0.67
C ALA A 91 5.89 -11.99 0.20
N VAL A 92 4.65 -11.51 0.06
CA VAL A 92 3.49 -12.05 0.77
C VAL A 92 3.15 -13.47 0.32
N ILE A 93 3.27 -13.81 -0.96
CA ILE A 93 3.15 -15.20 -1.43
C ILE A 93 4.14 -16.10 -0.66
N ALA A 94 5.39 -15.67 -0.57
CA ALA A 94 6.45 -16.43 0.13
C ALA A 94 6.14 -16.58 1.64
N LEU A 95 5.64 -15.53 2.29
CA LEU A 95 5.17 -15.58 3.69
C LEU A 95 4.00 -16.56 3.88
N SER A 96 3.15 -16.68 2.88
CA SER A 96 1.89 -17.42 2.93
C SER A 96 2.05 -18.93 2.77
N VAL A 97 3.11 -19.41 2.08
CA VAL A 97 3.32 -20.84 1.77
C VAL A 97 3.24 -21.73 3.02
N ALA A 98 3.94 -21.36 4.09
CA ALA A 98 3.90 -22.14 5.33
C ALA A 98 2.66 -21.82 6.18
N TRP A 99 2.16 -20.59 6.08
CA TRP A 99 1.02 -20.14 6.87
C TRP A 99 -0.26 -20.89 6.51
N PHE A 100 -0.52 -21.09 5.22
CA PHE A 100 -1.75 -21.73 4.71
C PHE A 100 -1.58 -23.21 4.34
N ARG A 101 -0.41 -23.82 4.53
CA ARG A 101 -0.13 -25.20 4.11
C ARG A 101 -1.14 -26.23 4.63
N GLN A 102 -1.73 -26.01 5.79
CA GLN A 102 -2.72 -26.90 6.40
C GLN A 102 -4.18 -26.54 6.02
N ASP A 103 -4.40 -25.42 5.32
CA ASP A 103 -5.72 -25.03 4.87
C ASP A 103 -6.07 -25.82 3.60
N PRO A 104 -7.22 -26.54 3.56
CA PRO A 104 -7.61 -27.31 2.38
C PRO A 104 -7.94 -26.47 1.14
N ARG A 105 -8.10 -25.15 1.31
CA ARG A 105 -8.42 -24.19 0.24
C ARG A 105 -7.31 -23.19 -0.02
N HIS A 106 -6.08 -23.49 0.36
CA HIS A 106 -4.98 -22.52 0.23
C HIS A 106 -4.68 -22.09 -1.23
N GLY A 107 -5.10 -22.86 -2.22
CA GLY A 107 -4.98 -22.47 -3.64
C GLY A 107 -5.84 -21.26 -3.99
N GLU A 108 -7.09 -21.21 -3.54
CA GLU A 108 -8.03 -20.09 -3.78
C GLU A 108 -7.51 -18.76 -3.18
N TYR A 109 -6.75 -18.85 -2.09
CA TYR A 109 -6.10 -17.70 -1.44
C TYR A 109 -5.23 -16.90 -2.40
N TYR A 110 -4.39 -17.60 -3.19
CA TYR A 110 -3.45 -16.92 -4.11
C TYR A 110 -4.17 -16.25 -5.27
N THR A 111 -5.31 -16.78 -5.71
CA THR A 111 -6.17 -16.12 -6.70
C THR A 111 -6.67 -14.77 -6.19
N LEU A 112 -7.21 -14.75 -4.97
CA LEU A 112 -7.70 -13.52 -4.34
C LEU A 112 -6.57 -12.51 -4.14
N LEU A 113 -5.37 -12.98 -3.78
CA LEU A 113 -4.20 -12.14 -3.60
C LEU A 113 -3.78 -11.46 -4.92
N LEU A 114 -3.72 -12.23 -6.03
CA LEU A 114 -3.38 -11.68 -7.34
C LEU A 114 -4.44 -10.70 -7.85
N PHE A 115 -5.73 -10.98 -7.64
CA PHE A 115 -6.79 -10.04 -8.04
C PHE A 115 -6.79 -8.78 -7.17
N SER A 116 -6.46 -8.89 -5.89
CA SER A 116 -6.31 -7.72 -5.04
C SER A 116 -5.11 -6.84 -5.45
N ALA A 117 -4.01 -7.49 -5.86
CA ALA A 117 -2.84 -6.81 -6.42
C ALA A 117 -3.19 -6.13 -7.75
N LEU A 118 -3.89 -6.83 -8.65
CA LEU A 118 -4.36 -6.26 -9.91
C LEU A 118 -5.26 -5.05 -9.69
N GLY A 119 -6.19 -5.13 -8.72
CA GLY A 119 -7.02 -3.98 -8.35
C GLY A 119 -6.20 -2.77 -7.87
N ALA A 120 -5.15 -2.98 -7.10
CA ALA A 120 -4.24 -1.92 -6.66
C ALA A 120 -3.43 -1.32 -7.83
N ILE A 121 -3.04 -2.16 -8.80
CA ILE A 121 -2.35 -1.75 -10.02
C ILE A 121 -3.26 -0.92 -10.92
N VAL A 122 -4.48 -1.41 -11.18
CA VAL A 122 -5.49 -0.69 -11.97
C VAL A 122 -5.80 0.67 -11.33
N LEU A 123 -5.87 0.72 -10.00
CA LEU A 123 -6.10 1.95 -9.25
C LEU A 123 -4.93 2.95 -9.44
N ALA A 124 -3.67 2.47 -9.44
CA ALA A 124 -2.51 3.33 -9.64
C ALA A 124 -2.45 3.97 -11.05
N GLY A 125 -2.82 3.21 -12.08
CA GLY A 125 -2.84 3.68 -13.46
C GLY A 125 -4.14 4.35 -13.88
N ALA A 126 -5.14 4.46 -13.00
CA ALA A 126 -6.44 5.03 -13.37
C ALA A 126 -6.32 6.49 -13.79
N SER A 127 -6.71 6.79 -15.03
CA SER A 127 -6.83 8.12 -15.64
C SER A 127 -8.29 8.39 -16.07
N ASP A 128 -9.22 7.70 -15.43
CA ASP A 128 -10.66 7.76 -15.70
C ASP A 128 -11.43 7.46 -14.41
N LEU A 129 -12.58 8.14 -14.23
CA LEU A 129 -13.41 7.97 -13.03
C LEU A 129 -14.00 6.56 -12.88
N ILE A 130 -14.35 5.91 -13.99
CA ILE A 130 -14.91 4.56 -13.99
C ILE A 130 -13.80 3.56 -13.63
N GLN A 131 -12.63 3.71 -14.21
CA GLN A 131 -11.48 2.87 -13.92
C GLN A 131 -11.00 3.02 -12.47
N LEU A 132 -11.01 4.24 -11.93
CA LEU A 132 -10.75 4.52 -10.53
C LEU A 132 -11.66 3.68 -9.62
N VAL A 133 -12.96 3.65 -9.91
CA VAL A 133 -13.95 2.85 -9.17
C VAL A 133 -13.69 1.36 -9.32
N LEU A 134 -13.44 0.88 -10.55
CA LEU A 134 -13.20 -0.54 -10.80
C LEU A 134 -11.96 -1.05 -10.07
N GLY A 135 -10.85 -0.30 -10.10
CA GLY A 135 -9.63 -0.62 -9.36
C GLY A 135 -9.86 -0.65 -7.84
N LEU A 136 -10.60 0.34 -7.32
CA LEU A 136 -10.96 0.41 -5.90
C LEU A 136 -11.81 -0.80 -5.48
N LEU A 137 -12.86 -1.13 -6.24
CA LEU A 137 -13.76 -2.22 -5.91
C LEU A 137 -13.06 -3.58 -5.99
N LEU A 138 -12.29 -3.84 -7.07
CA LEU A 138 -11.55 -5.09 -7.23
C LEU A 138 -10.59 -5.31 -6.06
N SER A 139 -9.82 -4.29 -5.69
CA SER A 139 -8.89 -4.36 -4.56
C SER A 139 -9.60 -4.43 -3.19
N SER A 140 -10.79 -3.83 -3.04
CA SER A 140 -11.51 -3.81 -1.76
C SER A 140 -12.26 -5.11 -1.51
N VAL A 141 -13.04 -5.60 -2.49
CA VAL A 141 -13.82 -6.83 -2.33
C VAL A 141 -12.92 -8.03 -2.07
N THR A 142 -11.83 -8.16 -2.84
CA THR A 142 -10.84 -9.23 -2.63
C THR A 142 -10.13 -9.08 -1.28
N GLY A 143 -9.84 -7.84 -0.85
CA GLY A 143 -9.26 -7.53 0.45
C GLY A 143 -10.18 -7.91 1.63
N TYR A 144 -11.49 -7.72 1.52
CA TYR A 144 -12.46 -8.14 2.54
C TYR A 144 -12.44 -9.66 2.72
N VAL A 145 -12.47 -10.40 1.60
CA VAL A 145 -12.43 -11.87 1.61
C VAL A 145 -11.11 -12.39 2.15
N LEU A 146 -9.98 -11.82 1.73
CA LEU A 146 -8.66 -12.15 2.25
C LEU A 146 -8.58 -11.95 3.77
N THR A 147 -9.12 -10.84 4.28
CA THR A 147 -9.12 -10.53 5.73
C THR A 147 -9.90 -11.58 6.52
N ALA A 148 -11.05 -12.03 6.01
CA ALA A 148 -11.89 -13.05 6.62
C ALA A 148 -11.47 -14.49 6.28
N TYR A 149 -10.31 -14.71 5.66
CA TYR A 149 -9.96 -16.02 5.07
C TYR A 149 -9.92 -17.16 6.08
N HIS A 150 -9.49 -16.91 7.31
CA HIS A 150 -9.53 -17.88 8.40
C HIS A 150 -10.95 -17.96 9.02
N ARG A 151 -11.89 -18.61 8.34
CA ARG A 151 -13.32 -18.72 8.74
C ARG A 151 -13.56 -19.26 10.14
N ARG A 152 -12.66 -20.07 10.70
CA ARG A 152 -12.75 -20.63 12.05
C ARG A 152 -12.19 -19.68 13.13
N SER A 153 -11.51 -18.61 12.72
CA SER A 153 -11.01 -17.58 13.64
C SER A 153 -12.06 -16.48 13.81
N ARG A 154 -12.54 -16.29 15.03
CA ARG A 154 -13.48 -15.21 15.35
C ARG A 154 -12.90 -13.83 15.01
N SER A 155 -11.62 -13.61 15.34
CA SER A 155 -10.95 -12.35 15.06
C SER A 155 -10.82 -12.06 13.55
N SER A 156 -10.55 -13.09 12.73
CA SER A 156 -10.46 -12.93 11.28
C SER A 156 -11.84 -12.61 10.66
N SER A 157 -12.88 -13.31 11.10
CA SER A 157 -14.25 -13.05 10.64
C SER A 157 -14.75 -11.67 11.08
N GLU A 158 -14.48 -11.27 12.32
CA GLU A 158 -14.83 -9.95 12.85
C GLU A 158 -14.10 -8.84 12.07
N ALA A 159 -12.78 -8.98 11.87
CA ALA A 159 -11.99 -8.01 11.11
C ALA A 159 -12.50 -7.87 9.66
N GLY A 160 -12.85 -8.99 9.00
CA GLY A 160 -13.41 -8.95 7.65
C GLY A 160 -14.77 -8.27 7.58
N ILE A 161 -15.67 -8.54 8.55
CA ILE A 161 -16.99 -7.89 8.62
C ILE A 161 -16.84 -6.39 8.90
N LYS A 162 -15.96 -5.99 9.83
CA LYS A 162 -15.69 -4.58 10.12
C LYS A 162 -15.12 -3.88 8.88
N TYR A 163 -14.17 -4.50 8.18
CA TYR A 163 -13.58 -3.93 6.97
C TYR A 163 -14.64 -3.72 5.88
N PHE A 164 -15.51 -4.71 5.67
CA PHE A 164 -16.60 -4.62 4.71
C PHE A 164 -17.62 -3.54 5.09
N LEU A 165 -18.14 -3.55 6.31
CA LEU A 165 -19.17 -2.60 6.75
C LEU A 165 -18.69 -1.16 6.77
N LEU A 166 -17.46 -0.93 7.30
CA LEU A 166 -16.83 0.39 7.29
C LEU A 166 -16.48 0.86 5.89
N GLY A 167 -16.25 -0.07 4.94
CA GLY A 167 -15.94 0.24 3.55
C GLY A 167 -17.18 0.49 2.68
N ALA A 168 -18.32 -0.09 3.04
CA ALA A 168 -19.54 0.03 2.24
C ALA A 168 -19.96 1.49 2.05
N LEU A 169 -19.99 2.27 3.12
CA LEU A 169 -20.41 3.67 3.07
C LEU A 169 -19.44 4.57 2.26
N PRO A 170 -18.12 4.58 2.50
CA PRO A 170 -17.19 5.37 1.71
C PRO A 170 -17.14 4.96 0.23
N ASN A 171 -17.22 3.65 -0.07
CA ASN A 171 -17.21 3.17 -1.45
C ASN A 171 -18.48 3.58 -2.18
N THR A 172 -19.66 3.48 -1.55
CA THR A 172 -20.92 3.97 -2.13
C THR A 172 -20.89 5.49 -2.29
N GLY A 173 -20.36 6.21 -1.29
CA GLY A 173 -20.15 7.65 -1.39
C GLY A 173 -19.29 8.02 -2.59
N MET A 174 -18.20 7.29 -2.83
CA MET A 174 -17.33 7.51 -3.99
C MET A 174 -18.07 7.30 -5.32
N LEU A 175 -18.91 6.27 -5.43
CA LEU A 175 -19.74 6.05 -6.62
C LEU A 175 -20.69 7.23 -6.89
N ILE A 176 -21.32 7.74 -5.83
CA ILE A 176 -22.16 8.93 -5.90
C ILE A 176 -21.32 10.14 -6.32
N GLY A 177 -20.12 10.32 -5.73
CA GLY A 177 -19.20 11.39 -6.09
C GLY A 177 -18.79 11.36 -7.57
N VAL A 178 -18.46 10.18 -8.08
CA VAL A 178 -18.16 9.96 -9.50
C VAL A 178 -19.36 10.32 -10.38
N ALA A 179 -20.58 9.91 -9.99
CA ALA A 179 -21.79 10.26 -10.73
C ALA A 179 -22.03 11.78 -10.78
N TYR A 180 -21.76 12.50 -9.67
CA TYR A 180 -21.83 13.97 -9.65
C TYR A 180 -20.81 14.60 -10.61
N LEU A 181 -19.55 14.17 -10.56
CA LEU A 181 -18.49 14.71 -11.40
C LEU A 181 -18.76 14.43 -12.89
N PHE A 182 -19.15 13.19 -13.22
CA PHE A 182 -19.54 12.81 -14.57
C PHE A 182 -20.75 13.61 -15.07
N GLY A 183 -21.76 13.79 -14.22
CA GLY A 183 -22.95 14.58 -14.58
C GLY A 183 -22.65 16.06 -14.81
N LEU A 184 -21.64 16.62 -14.17
CA LEU A 184 -21.21 18.00 -14.36
C LEU A 184 -20.36 18.19 -15.61
N ALA A 185 -19.45 17.26 -15.87
CA ALA A 185 -18.47 17.36 -16.96
C ALA A 185 -18.96 16.74 -18.27
N GLY A 186 -19.85 15.74 -18.21
CA GLY A 186 -20.23 14.92 -19.37
C GLY A 186 -19.10 14.01 -19.85
N ALA A 187 -18.01 13.89 -19.08
CA ALA A 187 -16.81 13.14 -19.40
C ALA A 187 -16.33 12.34 -18.19
N SER A 188 -15.68 11.18 -18.42
CA SER A 188 -15.12 10.35 -17.36
C SER A 188 -13.60 10.33 -17.35
N THR A 189 -12.94 10.54 -18.50
CA THR A 189 -11.47 10.57 -18.59
C THR A 189 -10.92 11.82 -17.91
N TYR A 190 -9.75 11.71 -17.30
CA TYR A 190 -9.16 12.83 -16.56
C TYR A 190 -8.77 14.02 -17.45
N PRO A 191 -8.25 13.86 -18.69
CA PRO A 191 -8.03 14.97 -19.58
C PRO A 191 -9.32 15.75 -19.87
N ASP A 192 -10.39 15.06 -20.32
CA ASP A 192 -11.65 15.70 -20.64
C ASP A 192 -12.35 16.27 -19.40
N LEU A 193 -12.21 15.59 -18.25
CA LEU A 193 -12.77 16.05 -16.97
C LEU A 193 -12.14 17.37 -16.54
N GLY A 194 -10.80 17.51 -16.63
CA GLY A 194 -10.07 18.72 -16.28
C GLY A 194 -10.51 19.91 -17.10
N ASP A 195 -10.72 19.72 -18.40
CA ASP A 195 -11.16 20.75 -19.34
C ASP A 195 -12.64 21.15 -19.15
N ALA A 196 -13.49 20.16 -18.77
CA ALA A 196 -14.93 20.35 -18.65
C ALA A 196 -15.39 20.88 -17.28
N LEU A 197 -14.58 20.66 -16.22
CA LEU A 197 -14.92 21.15 -14.88
C LEU A 197 -14.80 22.68 -14.84
N GLY A 198 -15.96 23.35 -14.85
CA GLY A 198 -16.08 24.79 -14.76
C GLY A 198 -15.78 25.35 -13.35
N PRO A 199 -16.14 26.62 -13.11
CA PRO A 199 -15.91 27.30 -11.84
C PRO A 199 -16.60 26.57 -10.69
N THR A 200 -16.16 26.86 -9.47
CA THR A 200 -16.65 26.23 -8.23
C THR A 200 -18.17 26.22 -8.15
N SER A 201 -18.71 25.03 -8.00
CA SER A 201 -20.12 24.82 -7.67
C SER A 201 -20.25 23.93 -6.42
N PRO A 202 -21.32 24.04 -5.64
CA PRO A 202 -21.56 23.12 -4.52
C PRO A 202 -21.56 21.65 -4.95
N ALA A 203 -22.06 21.36 -6.15
CA ALA A 203 -22.10 19.98 -6.69
C ALA A 203 -20.69 19.47 -6.99
N LEU A 204 -19.80 20.29 -7.54
CA LEU A 204 -18.39 19.94 -7.77
C LEU A 204 -17.69 19.65 -6.44
N ALA A 205 -17.87 20.51 -5.44
CA ALA A 205 -17.27 20.33 -4.12
C ALA A 205 -17.76 19.03 -3.43
N VAL A 206 -19.06 18.74 -3.49
CA VAL A 206 -19.64 17.51 -2.95
C VAL A 206 -19.14 16.29 -3.71
N GLY A 207 -19.12 16.31 -5.03
CA GLY A 207 -18.61 15.21 -5.85
C GLY A 207 -17.17 14.88 -5.54
N ALA A 208 -16.29 15.89 -5.52
CA ALA A 208 -14.88 15.72 -5.17
C ALA A 208 -14.68 15.24 -3.73
N ALA A 209 -15.40 15.80 -2.76
CA ALA A 209 -15.31 15.37 -1.36
C ALA A 209 -15.69 13.89 -1.17
N LEU A 210 -16.74 13.42 -1.85
CA LEU A 210 -17.17 12.01 -1.78
C LEU A 210 -16.13 11.07 -2.40
N VAL A 211 -15.48 11.45 -3.51
CA VAL A 211 -14.37 10.67 -4.08
C VAL A 211 -13.18 10.65 -3.13
N LEU A 212 -12.82 11.80 -2.54
CA LEU A 212 -11.76 11.90 -1.53
C LEU A 212 -12.02 11.00 -0.32
N VAL A 213 -13.25 10.92 0.17
CA VAL A 213 -13.62 10.04 1.30
C VAL A 213 -13.44 8.56 0.93
N GLY A 214 -13.80 8.14 -0.27
CA GLY A 214 -13.58 6.76 -0.74
C GLY A 214 -12.09 6.42 -0.83
N LEU A 215 -11.27 7.32 -1.39
CA LEU A 215 -9.83 7.15 -1.45
C LEU A 215 -9.18 7.21 -0.05
N ALA A 216 -9.64 8.10 0.83
CA ALA A 216 -9.20 8.17 2.23
C ALA A 216 -9.49 6.86 2.98
N PHE A 217 -10.65 6.23 2.76
CA PHE A 217 -10.96 4.92 3.30
C PHE A 217 -9.95 3.86 2.81
N LYS A 218 -9.68 3.81 1.50
CA LYS A 218 -8.72 2.86 0.93
C LYS A 218 -7.33 3.01 1.53
N LEU A 219 -6.92 4.23 1.80
CA LEU A 219 -5.64 4.57 2.42
C LEU A 219 -5.62 4.29 3.94
N GLY A 220 -6.78 4.21 4.57
CA GLY A 220 -6.89 4.18 6.02
C GLY A 220 -6.57 5.54 6.66
N ALA A 221 -6.97 6.64 6.00
CA ALA A 221 -6.83 7.98 6.53
C ALA A 221 -8.01 8.36 7.46
N VAL A 222 -7.76 9.24 8.42
CA VAL A 222 -8.80 9.82 9.28
C VAL A 222 -9.77 10.62 8.41
N PRO A 223 -11.11 10.53 8.63
CA PRO A 223 -11.80 9.84 9.74
C PRO A 223 -12.17 8.38 9.45
N VAL A 224 -11.93 7.87 8.25
CA VAL A 224 -12.39 6.55 7.79
C VAL A 224 -11.35 5.42 7.96
N HIS A 225 -10.48 5.54 8.94
CA HIS A 225 -9.30 4.69 9.22
C HIS A 225 -9.56 3.49 10.13
N ALA A 226 -10.71 3.43 10.84
CA ALA A 226 -10.93 2.52 11.98
C ALA A 226 -10.76 1.02 11.65
N TRP A 227 -10.88 0.65 10.38
CA TRP A 227 -10.68 -0.72 9.93
C TRP A 227 -9.21 -1.20 9.98
N VAL A 228 -8.23 -0.29 9.85
CA VAL A 228 -6.80 -0.65 9.66
C VAL A 228 -6.23 -1.41 10.85
N PRO A 229 -6.35 -0.95 12.11
CA PRO A 229 -5.81 -1.68 13.26
C PRO A 229 -6.54 -3.01 13.50
N ASP A 230 -7.85 -3.07 13.24
CA ASP A 230 -8.63 -4.30 13.40
C ASP A 230 -8.27 -5.35 12.35
N VAL A 231 -8.04 -4.95 11.10
CA VAL A 231 -7.54 -5.83 10.02
C VAL A 231 -6.11 -6.27 10.31
N ALA A 232 -5.23 -5.37 10.72
CA ALA A 232 -3.85 -5.71 11.05
C ALA A 232 -3.78 -6.77 12.16
N GLN A 233 -4.62 -6.69 13.17
CA GLN A 233 -4.69 -7.62 14.28
C GLN A 233 -5.44 -8.91 13.93
N GLY A 234 -6.59 -8.83 13.28
CA GLY A 234 -7.52 -9.96 13.09
C GLY A 234 -7.24 -10.80 11.84
N ALA A 235 -6.78 -10.23 10.73
CA ALA A 235 -6.50 -10.97 9.50
C ALA A 235 -5.35 -11.98 9.68
N PRO A 236 -5.18 -12.99 8.83
CA PRO A 236 -3.94 -13.75 8.76
C PRO A 236 -2.74 -12.82 8.59
N ALA A 237 -1.63 -13.04 9.30
CA ALA A 237 -0.50 -12.09 9.31
C ALA A 237 0.05 -11.75 7.90
N PRO A 238 0.19 -12.73 6.96
CA PRO A 238 0.57 -12.38 5.58
C PRO A 238 -0.45 -11.50 4.86
N VAL A 239 -1.76 -11.68 5.15
CA VAL A 239 -2.83 -10.83 4.60
C VAL A 239 -2.74 -9.43 5.18
N ALA A 240 -2.50 -9.29 6.47
CA ALA A 240 -2.30 -7.99 7.11
C ALA A 240 -1.12 -7.24 6.48
N ALA A 241 0.01 -7.93 6.22
CA ALA A 241 1.15 -7.36 5.50
C ALA A 241 0.75 -6.81 4.13
N PHE A 242 -0.04 -7.56 3.37
CA PHE A 242 -0.48 -7.17 2.03
C PHE A 242 -1.46 -6.01 2.06
N VAL A 243 -2.57 -6.14 2.82
CA VAL A 243 -3.68 -5.17 2.83
C VAL A 243 -3.24 -3.81 3.38
N THR A 244 -2.27 -3.78 4.29
CA THR A 244 -1.73 -2.53 4.83
C THR A 244 -0.66 -1.89 3.94
N ALA A 245 -0.14 -2.57 2.92
CA ALA A 245 0.91 -2.08 2.03
C ALA A 245 0.44 -1.90 0.57
N ALA A 246 0.21 -2.97 -0.17
CA ALA A 246 0.00 -2.94 -1.61
C ALA A 246 -1.19 -2.07 -2.06
N PRO A 247 -2.39 -2.16 -1.46
CA PRO A 247 -3.51 -1.31 -1.84
C PRO A 247 -3.29 0.18 -1.55
N LYS A 248 -2.43 0.52 -0.58
CA LYS A 248 -2.08 1.93 -0.28
C LYS A 248 -1.22 2.55 -1.38
N VAL A 249 -0.36 1.76 -2.02
CA VAL A 249 0.41 2.23 -3.18
C VAL A 249 -0.54 2.71 -4.26
N GLY A 250 -1.47 1.86 -4.70
CA GLY A 250 -2.47 2.23 -5.70
C GLY A 250 -3.33 3.42 -5.26
N GLY A 251 -3.78 3.41 -4.01
CA GLY A 251 -4.64 4.47 -3.46
C GLY A 251 -3.97 5.84 -3.38
N LEU A 252 -2.68 5.93 -2.98
CA LEU A 252 -1.96 7.20 -2.91
C LEU A 252 -1.72 7.79 -4.30
N ILE A 253 -1.38 6.96 -5.27
CA ILE A 253 -1.17 7.43 -6.65
C ILE A 253 -2.50 7.81 -7.30
N ALA A 254 -3.56 7.02 -7.09
CA ALA A 254 -4.90 7.38 -7.56
C ALA A 254 -5.38 8.71 -6.97
N LEU A 255 -5.13 8.94 -5.67
CA LEU A 255 -5.42 10.21 -5.02
C LEU A 255 -4.61 11.36 -5.65
N ALA A 256 -3.32 11.13 -5.90
CA ALA A 256 -2.44 12.12 -6.53
C ALA A 256 -2.96 12.53 -7.91
N ARG A 257 -3.34 11.55 -8.76
CA ARG A 257 -3.92 11.80 -10.09
C ARG A 257 -5.25 12.51 -9.99
N PHE A 258 -6.14 12.04 -9.12
CA PHE A 258 -7.47 12.63 -8.98
C PHE A 258 -7.42 14.11 -8.58
N VAL A 259 -6.59 14.47 -7.57
CA VAL A 259 -6.50 15.86 -7.13
C VAL A 259 -5.77 16.76 -8.14
N ALA A 260 -4.90 16.19 -8.98
CA ALA A 260 -4.20 16.95 -10.03
C ALA A 260 -5.14 17.43 -11.14
N VAL A 261 -6.25 16.73 -11.36
CA VAL A 261 -7.28 17.08 -12.35
C VAL A 261 -8.29 18.10 -11.83
N LEU A 262 -8.43 18.22 -10.51
CA LEU A 262 -9.37 19.18 -9.92
C LEU A 262 -8.86 20.60 -10.13
N PRO A 263 -9.75 21.55 -10.55
CA PRO A 263 -9.37 22.94 -10.74
C PRO A 263 -8.75 23.50 -9.45
N PRO A 264 -7.51 24.03 -9.48
CA PRO A 264 -6.76 24.42 -8.29
C PRO A 264 -7.47 25.47 -7.42
N ASP A 265 -8.17 26.41 -8.09
CA ASP A 265 -8.82 27.54 -7.45
C ASP A 265 -10.30 27.28 -7.15
N ALA A 266 -10.89 26.25 -7.76
CA ALA A 266 -12.30 25.93 -7.64
C ALA A 266 -12.65 25.20 -6.35
N ILE A 267 -11.75 24.36 -5.86
CA ILE A 267 -11.95 23.59 -4.64
C ILE A 267 -10.68 23.69 -3.81
N GLY A 268 -10.74 24.23 -2.63
CA GLY A 268 -9.61 24.25 -1.70
C GLY A 268 -9.22 22.85 -1.21
N TRP A 269 -9.01 21.89 -2.12
CA TRP A 269 -8.71 20.49 -1.78
C TRP A 269 -7.39 20.34 -1.02
N ARG A 270 -6.40 21.19 -1.33
CA ARG A 270 -5.05 21.10 -0.77
C ARG A 270 -5.02 21.33 0.74
N PRO A 271 -5.64 22.39 1.31
CA PRO A 271 -5.81 22.53 2.76
C PRO A 271 -6.56 21.36 3.40
N VAL A 272 -7.59 20.81 2.75
CA VAL A 272 -8.34 19.65 3.24
C VAL A 272 -7.43 18.42 3.37
N VAL A 273 -6.65 18.10 2.32
CA VAL A 273 -5.70 16.99 2.34
C VAL A 273 -4.59 17.25 3.38
N ALA A 274 -4.15 18.48 3.56
CA ALA A 274 -3.16 18.84 4.60
C ALA A 274 -3.69 18.59 6.02
N ILE A 275 -4.94 18.96 6.28
CA ILE A 275 -5.61 18.69 7.56
C ILE A 275 -5.81 17.17 7.77
N LEU A 276 -6.23 16.45 6.73
CA LEU A 276 -6.34 14.99 6.78
C LEU A 276 -4.98 14.33 7.05
N ALA A 277 -3.90 14.80 6.42
CA ALA A 277 -2.54 14.33 6.65
C ALA A 277 -2.13 14.55 8.13
N ALA A 278 -2.33 15.76 8.63
CA ALA A 278 -2.04 16.12 10.02
C ALA A 278 -2.82 15.26 11.03
N ALA A 279 -4.13 15.15 10.84
CA ALA A 279 -5.00 14.35 11.71
C ALA A 279 -4.63 12.86 11.66
N THR A 280 -4.34 12.34 10.46
CA THR A 280 -4.02 10.92 10.24
C THR A 280 -2.70 10.53 10.88
N MET A 281 -1.62 11.33 10.69
CA MET A 281 -0.34 11.02 11.31
C MET A 281 -0.39 11.16 12.83
N THR A 282 -1.08 12.17 13.34
CA THR A 282 -1.13 12.45 14.78
C THR A 282 -1.98 11.42 15.51
N LEU A 283 -3.21 11.15 15.04
CA LEU A 283 -4.07 10.15 15.66
C LEU A 283 -3.45 8.75 15.59
N GLY A 284 -2.86 8.38 14.44
CA GLY A 284 -2.18 7.10 14.28
C GLY A 284 -1.03 6.92 15.27
N ASN A 285 -0.17 7.92 15.43
CA ASN A 285 0.95 7.87 16.38
C ASN A 285 0.49 7.86 17.84
N LEU A 286 -0.47 8.69 18.20
CA LEU A 286 -1.01 8.73 19.59
C LEU A 286 -1.67 7.39 19.95
N ALA A 287 -2.45 6.82 19.04
CA ALA A 287 -3.10 5.52 19.29
C ALA A 287 -2.07 4.36 19.34
N ALA A 288 -0.98 4.43 18.59
CA ALA A 288 0.09 3.44 18.63
C ALA A 288 0.81 3.38 20.00
N LEU A 289 0.91 4.49 20.73
CA LEU A 289 1.54 4.56 22.06
C LEU A 289 0.92 3.59 23.08
N TRP A 290 -0.37 3.29 22.94
CA TRP A 290 -1.14 2.48 23.90
C TRP A 290 -1.24 1.01 23.51
N GLN A 291 -0.60 0.58 22.39
CA GLN A 291 -0.72 -0.79 21.93
C GLN A 291 0.36 -1.70 22.54
N ASP A 292 -0.08 -2.85 23.05
CA ASP A 292 0.79 -3.94 23.51
C ASP A 292 0.79 -5.13 22.55
N ASP A 293 -0.19 -5.23 21.63
CA ASP A 293 -0.19 -6.17 20.51
C ASP A 293 0.58 -5.57 19.32
N LEU A 294 1.62 -6.27 18.85
CA LEU A 294 2.49 -5.77 17.76
C LEU A 294 1.74 -5.59 16.44
N ARG A 295 0.79 -6.47 16.12
CA ARG A 295 0.03 -6.38 14.88
C ARG A 295 -0.87 -5.14 14.88
N ARG A 296 -1.52 -4.89 16.03
CA ARG A 296 -2.36 -3.71 16.22
C ARG A 296 -1.52 -2.42 16.21
N LEU A 297 -0.32 -2.46 16.81
CA LEU A 297 0.66 -1.36 16.72
C LEU A 297 1.04 -1.08 15.27
N LEU A 298 1.37 -2.12 14.48
CA LEU A 298 1.68 -1.97 13.05
C LEU A 298 0.49 -1.42 12.26
N GLY A 299 -0.75 -1.76 12.63
CA GLY A 299 -1.97 -1.18 12.07
C GLY A 299 -2.06 0.33 12.32
N TRP A 300 -1.87 0.79 13.56
CA TRP A 300 -1.86 2.21 13.89
C TRP A 300 -0.67 2.95 13.27
N SER A 301 0.51 2.31 13.24
CA SER A 301 1.65 2.80 12.47
C SER A 301 1.29 2.97 10.99
N ALA A 302 0.59 2.01 10.39
CA ALA A 302 0.14 2.10 8.99
C ALA A 302 -0.84 3.26 8.76
N VAL A 303 -1.68 3.60 9.74
CA VAL A 303 -2.50 4.83 9.72
C VAL A 303 -1.59 6.06 9.74
N SER A 304 -0.66 6.15 10.69
CA SER A 304 0.27 7.27 10.79
C SER A 304 1.08 7.45 9.49
N GLN A 305 1.62 6.38 8.93
CA GLN A 305 2.40 6.41 7.68
C GLN A 305 1.56 6.91 6.49
N THR A 306 0.25 6.65 6.47
CA THR A 306 -0.64 7.27 5.47
C THR A 306 -0.62 8.80 5.55
N GLY A 307 -0.62 9.36 6.77
CA GLY A 307 -0.51 10.81 6.95
C GLY A 307 0.76 11.40 6.36
N TYR A 308 1.91 10.71 6.50
CA TYR A 308 3.15 11.13 5.83
C TYR A 308 3.03 11.03 4.30
N GLY A 309 2.47 9.95 3.76
CA GLY A 309 2.24 9.83 2.30
C GLY A 309 1.35 10.93 1.72
N LEU A 310 0.34 11.38 2.47
CA LEU A 310 -0.52 12.49 2.07
C LEU A 310 0.21 13.83 1.95
N MET A 311 1.36 14.02 2.63
CA MET A 311 2.18 15.23 2.48
C MET A 311 2.68 15.42 1.05
N ALA A 312 3.07 14.32 0.37
CA ALA A 312 3.46 14.38 -1.03
C ALA A 312 2.30 14.86 -1.93
N VAL A 313 1.08 14.38 -1.63
CA VAL A 313 -0.13 14.81 -2.37
C VAL A 313 -0.40 16.31 -2.17
N VAL A 314 -0.23 16.82 -0.93
CA VAL A 314 -0.36 18.27 -0.65
C VAL A 314 0.63 19.09 -1.47
N ALA A 315 1.83 18.57 -1.72
CA ALA A 315 2.90 19.27 -2.42
C ALA A 315 2.77 19.24 -3.96
N LEU A 316 1.88 18.42 -4.52
CA LEU A 316 1.70 18.30 -5.98
C LEU A 316 1.45 19.66 -6.65
N GLN A 317 2.05 19.86 -7.81
CA GLN A 317 1.97 21.09 -8.62
C GLN A 317 2.56 22.34 -7.94
N ARG A 318 3.20 22.20 -6.74
CA ARG A 318 3.86 23.29 -6.02
C ARG A 318 5.31 22.99 -5.62
N SER A 319 5.74 21.73 -5.78
CA SER A 319 7.11 21.29 -5.48
C SER A 319 7.52 20.24 -6.49
N ASP A 320 8.71 20.37 -7.03
CA ASP A 320 9.33 19.39 -7.93
C ASP A 320 9.68 18.10 -7.18
N LEU A 321 9.77 18.15 -5.86
CA LEU A 321 10.01 16.99 -5.02
C LEU A 321 8.76 16.13 -4.77
N ALA A 322 7.56 16.60 -5.13
CA ALA A 322 6.31 15.96 -4.74
C ALA A 322 6.22 14.50 -5.20
N VAL A 323 6.40 14.23 -6.50
CA VAL A 323 6.32 12.89 -7.09
C VAL A 323 7.49 12.01 -6.60
N THR A 324 8.71 12.56 -6.59
CA THR A 324 9.90 11.86 -6.09
C THR A 324 9.74 11.46 -4.63
N SER A 325 9.23 12.34 -3.78
CA SER A 325 8.97 12.07 -2.37
C SER A 325 7.92 10.97 -2.16
N LEU A 326 6.86 10.98 -2.99
CA LEU A 326 5.81 9.96 -2.96
C LEU A 326 6.36 8.57 -3.29
N LEU A 327 7.09 8.44 -4.40
CA LEU A 327 7.66 7.17 -4.83
C LEU A 327 8.69 6.65 -3.82
N PHE A 328 9.56 7.51 -3.32
CA PHE A 328 10.56 7.12 -2.32
C PHE A 328 9.92 6.66 -1.02
N PHE A 329 8.89 7.38 -0.57
CA PHE A 329 8.10 7.00 0.61
C PHE A 329 7.43 5.63 0.42
N LEU A 330 6.80 5.39 -0.73
CA LEU A 330 6.12 4.13 -1.03
C LEU A 330 7.11 2.96 -1.06
N ALA A 331 8.29 3.12 -1.68
CA ALA A 331 9.34 2.10 -1.67
C ALA A 331 9.79 1.74 -0.25
N ALA A 332 10.10 2.74 0.58
CA ALA A 332 10.53 2.57 1.97
C ALA A 332 9.42 1.91 2.82
N TYR A 333 8.19 2.37 2.65
CA TYR A 333 7.03 1.88 3.41
C TYR A 333 6.70 0.43 3.10
N VAL A 334 6.61 0.07 1.81
CA VAL A 334 6.28 -1.31 1.39
C VAL A 334 7.29 -2.30 1.92
N LEU A 335 8.58 -2.03 1.75
CA LEU A 335 9.65 -2.91 2.21
C LEU A 335 9.66 -3.04 3.74
N GLY A 336 9.57 -1.94 4.47
CA GLY A 336 9.54 -1.91 5.92
C GLY A 336 8.32 -2.63 6.50
N ASN A 337 7.14 -2.43 5.90
CA ASN A 337 5.89 -3.06 6.33
C ASN A 337 5.92 -4.58 6.15
N VAL A 338 6.36 -5.05 4.97
CA VAL A 338 6.47 -6.49 4.69
C VAL A 338 7.55 -7.12 5.55
N ALA A 339 8.68 -6.45 5.81
CA ALA A 339 9.72 -6.93 6.71
C ALA A 339 9.19 -7.10 8.14
N ALA A 340 8.49 -6.11 8.70
CA ALA A 340 7.93 -6.18 10.05
C ALA A 340 6.87 -7.28 10.19
N PHE A 341 5.89 -7.34 9.27
CA PHE A 341 4.89 -8.42 9.26
C PHE A 341 5.48 -9.80 8.93
N GLY A 342 6.61 -9.84 8.21
CA GLY A 342 7.37 -11.07 7.97
C GLY A 342 7.87 -11.68 9.28
N VAL A 343 8.38 -10.85 10.19
CA VAL A 343 8.79 -11.28 11.55
C VAL A 343 7.57 -11.77 12.35
N VAL A 344 6.45 -11.02 12.31
CA VAL A 344 5.19 -11.45 12.94
C VAL A 344 4.71 -12.79 12.39
N THR A 345 4.82 -13.00 11.08
CA THR A 345 4.45 -14.27 10.42
C THR A 345 5.34 -15.42 10.90
N ALA A 346 6.65 -15.18 11.02
CA ALA A 346 7.61 -16.17 11.50
C ALA A 346 7.37 -16.55 12.98
N LEU A 347 6.91 -15.60 13.78
CA LEU A 347 6.60 -15.77 15.21
C LEU A 347 5.10 -16.07 15.44
N ARG A 348 4.49 -16.85 14.58
CA ARG A 348 3.06 -17.18 14.59
C ARG A 348 2.49 -17.42 15.99
N GLY A 349 1.42 -16.69 16.33
CA GLY A 349 0.73 -16.78 17.62
C GLY A 349 1.42 -16.02 18.76
N ARG A 350 2.45 -15.23 18.46
CA ARG A 350 3.13 -14.35 19.39
C ARG A 350 2.93 -12.91 18.91
N THR A 351 2.09 -12.17 19.61
CA THR A 351 1.74 -10.82 19.22
C THR A 351 1.91 -9.81 20.33
N ASP A 352 1.93 -10.27 21.58
CA ASP A 352 2.11 -9.43 22.74
C ASP A 352 3.56 -8.95 22.89
N ARG A 353 3.76 -7.77 23.43
CA ARG A 353 5.09 -7.20 23.66
C ARG A 353 6.00 -8.14 24.46
N ALA A 354 5.46 -8.87 25.43
CA ALA A 354 6.20 -9.85 26.23
C ALA A 354 6.80 -10.99 25.37
N ASP A 355 6.12 -11.38 24.29
CA ASP A 355 6.58 -12.44 23.38
C ASP A 355 7.87 -12.07 22.63
N TYR A 356 8.24 -10.79 22.60
CA TYR A 356 9.43 -10.27 21.90
C TYR A 356 10.61 -10.04 22.84
N GLN A 357 10.48 -10.25 24.16
CA GLN A 357 11.58 -10.12 25.11
C GLN A 357 12.70 -11.11 24.78
N GLY A 358 13.95 -10.62 24.78
CA GLY A 358 15.12 -11.41 24.49
C GLY A 358 15.21 -11.97 23.06
N LEU A 359 14.36 -11.51 22.13
CA LEU A 359 14.39 -11.98 20.74
C LEU A 359 15.76 -11.76 20.09
N GLY A 360 16.46 -10.70 20.46
CA GLY A 360 17.82 -10.40 19.97
C GLY A 360 18.82 -11.49 20.30
N ARG A 361 18.65 -12.21 21.41
CA ARG A 361 19.50 -13.35 21.81
C ARG A 361 19.04 -14.67 21.21
N THR A 362 17.74 -14.90 21.19
CA THR A 362 17.17 -16.20 20.75
C THR A 362 17.07 -16.28 19.22
N ARG A 363 16.83 -15.16 18.55
CA ARG A 363 16.65 -15.08 17.08
C ARG A 363 17.17 -13.74 16.51
N PRO A 364 18.51 -13.55 16.54
CA PRO A 364 19.13 -12.25 16.23
C PRO A 364 18.77 -11.71 14.87
N LEU A 365 18.61 -12.57 13.86
CA LEU A 365 18.28 -12.13 12.50
C LEU A 365 16.85 -11.58 12.38
N LEU A 366 15.86 -12.23 13.03
CA LEU A 366 14.48 -11.71 13.03
C LEU A 366 14.40 -10.41 13.84
N ALA A 367 15.11 -10.34 14.97
CA ALA A 367 15.20 -9.12 15.76
C ALA A 367 15.83 -7.97 14.96
N ALA A 368 16.90 -8.24 14.23
CA ALA A 368 17.55 -7.24 13.38
C ALA A 368 16.61 -6.73 12.25
N VAL A 369 15.88 -7.63 11.58
CA VAL A 369 14.93 -7.23 10.53
C VAL A 369 13.79 -6.38 11.10
N LEU A 370 13.23 -6.74 12.26
CA LEU A 370 12.19 -5.94 12.90
C LEU A 370 12.72 -4.57 13.32
N ALA A 371 13.94 -4.53 13.86
CA ALA A 371 14.61 -3.27 14.22
C ALA A 371 14.84 -2.38 13.00
N ILE A 372 15.34 -2.94 11.88
CA ILE A 372 15.51 -2.22 10.61
C ILE A 372 14.17 -1.63 10.14
N GLY A 373 13.09 -2.41 10.16
CA GLY A 373 11.76 -1.93 9.79
C GLY A 373 11.30 -0.75 10.66
N PHE A 374 11.40 -0.87 11.97
CA PHE A 374 10.99 0.18 12.91
C PHE A 374 11.85 1.44 12.80
N LEU A 375 13.18 1.28 12.76
CA LEU A 375 14.10 2.41 12.59
C LEU A 375 13.91 3.12 11.25
N SER A 376 13.54 2.37 10.19
CA SER A 376 13.14 2.95 8.91
C SER A 376 11.85 3.76 9.03
N PHE A 377 10.82 3.27 9.72
CA PHE A 377 9.57 4.01 9.94
C PHE A 377 9.77 5.27 10.78
N ILE A 378 10.71 5.26 11.72
CA ILE A 378 11.15 6.45 12.44
C ILE A 378 11.85 7.41 11.47
N GLY A 379 12.67 6.89 10.56
CA GLY A 379 13.49 7.68 9.64
C GLY A 379 14.92 7.87 10.16
N ILE A 380 15.57 6.78 10.58
CA ILE A 380 16.96 6.78 11.03
C ILE A 380 17.91 6.44 9.88
N PRO A 381 18.96 7.25 9.61
CA PRO A 381 19.97 6.91 8.63
C PRO A 381 20.71 5.62 9.00
N PRO A 382 21.16 4.82 8.06
CA PRO A 382 21.11 4.95 6.61
C PRO A 382 19.91 4.27 5.93
N LEU A 383 18.79 4.10 6.65
CA LEU A 383 17.62 3.34 6.20
C LEU A 383 16.72 4.17 5.26
N ALA A 384 15.97 3.48 4.40
CA ALA A 384 15.11 4.08 3.37
C ALA A 384 14.11 5.12 3.88
N GLY A 385 13.63 4.98 5.11
CA GLY A 385 12.69 5.92 5.73
C GLY A 385 13.27 7.30 5.97
N PHE A 386 14.59 7.44 6.13
CA PHE A 386 15.24 8.74 6.35
C PHE A 386 15.15 9.62 5.08
N PRO A 387 15.69 9.23 3.91
CA PRO A 387 15.56 10.06 2.72
C PRO A 387 14.08 10.24 2.30
N ALA A 388 13.22 9.22 2.51
CA ALA A 388 11.79 9.35 2.25
C ALA A 388 11.16 10.52 3.01
N LYS A 389 11.38 10.59 4.34
CA LYS A 389 10.83 11.67 5.17
C LYS A 389 11.46 13.02 4.87
N LEU A 390 12.78 13.04 4.63
CA LEU A 390 13.48 14.27 4.27
C LEU A 390 12.89 14.91 3.01
N LEU A 391 12.63 14.10 1.98
CA LEU A 391 12.01 14.55 0.73
C LEU A 391 10.56 15.03 0.97
N LEU A 392 9.77 14.30 1.77
CA LEU A 392 8.40 14.72 2.12
C LEU A 392 8.37 16.05 2.86
N PHE A 393 9.30 16.27 3.78
CA PHE A 393 9.38 17.53 4.51
C PHE A 393 9.80 18.67 3.59
N GLY A 394 10.80 18.45 2.74
CA GLY A 394 11.22 19.40 1.71
C GLY A 394 10.06 19.80 0.79
N ALA A 395 9.37 18.82 0.23
CA ALA A 395 8.22 19.04 -0.65
C ALA A 395 7.10 19.84 0.03
N ALA A 396 6.78 19.54 1.30
CA ALA A 396 5.77 20.28 2.06
C ALA A 396 6.20 21.73 2.34
N ILE A 397 7.48 21.99 2.62
CA ILE A 397 8.01 23.33 2.83
C ILE A 397 7.97 24.13 1.54
N GLU A 398 8.44 23.58 0.42
CA GLU A 398 8.39 24.22 -0.90
C GLU A 398 6.96 24.57 -1.32
N ALA A 399 6.01 23.68 -1.00
CA ALA A 399 4.58 23.91 -1.27
C ALA A 399 3.93 24.96 -0.38
N GLY A 400 4.63 25.55 0.60
CA GLY A 400 4.12 26.54 1.54
C GLY A 400 3.41 25.94 2.77
N TYR A 401 3.57 24.65 3.03
CA TYR A 401 2.98 23.93 4.17
C TYR A 401 4.03 23.62 5.26
N THR A 402 4.89 24.57 5.60
CA THR A 402 5.94 24.43 6.62
C THR A 402 5.39 23.93 7.96
N TRP A 403 4.19 24.38 8.36
CA TRP A 403 3.54 23.92 9.59
C TRP A 403 3.30 22.40 9.60
N LEU A 404 2.95 21.83 8.43
CA LEU A 404 2.73 20.39 8.29
C LEU A 404 4.03 19.60 8.40
N ALA A 405 5.14 20.13 7.84
CA ALA A 405 6.47 19.55 8.00
C ALA A 405 6.92 19.58 9.48
N VAL A 406 6.72 20.70 10.20
CA VAL A 406 7.01 20.78 11.63
C VAL A 406 6.18 19.77 12.43
N LEU A 407 4.89 19.68 12.16
CA LEU A 407 4.02 18.69 12.81
C LEU A 407 4.49 17.25 12.52
N ALA A 408 4.93 16.96 11.29
CA ALA A 408 5.44 15.66 10.90
C ALA A 408 6.74 15.30 11.65
N VAL A 409 7.64 16.26 11.89
CA VAL A 409 8.82 16.07 12.73
C VAL A 409 8.41 15.72 14.17
N VAL A 410 7.49 16.47 14.76
CA VAL A 410 6.95 16.16 16.11
C VAL A 410 6.35 14.75 16.16
N ASN A 411 5.57 14.38 15.17
CA ASN A 411 4.99 13.04 15.05
C ASN A 411 6.07 11.96 14.87
N THR A 412 7.17 12.26 14.18
CA THR A 412 8.32 11.36 14.08
C THR A 412 8.94 11.09 15.45
N VAL A 413 9.12 12.13 16.28
CA VAL A 413 9.60 11.97 17.65
C VAL A 413 8.66 11.13 18.50
N ILE A 414 7.34 11.35 18.40
CA ILE A 414 6.33 10.51 19.08
C ILE A 414 6.49 9.04 18.67
N SER A 415 6.76 8.76 17.39
CA SER A 415 6.88 7.39 16.90
C SER A 415 8.05 6.62 17.51
N VAL A 416 9.12 7.29 17.90
CA VAL A 416 10.27 6.67 18.59
C VAL A 416 9.82 5.92 19.84
N PHE A 417 8.90 6.49 20.62
CA PHE A 417 8.49 5.92 21.90
C PHE A 417 7.80 4.58 21.77
N TYR A 418 6.83 4.46 20.86
CA TYR A 418 6.10 3.19 20.74
C TYR A 418 6.92 2.10 20.03
N TYR A 419 7.80 2.44 19.10
CA TYR A 419 8.72 1.46 18.54
C TYR A 419 9.78 1.03 19.56
N ALA A 420 10.33 1.98 20.35
CA ALA A 420 11.29 1.67 21.41
C ALA A 420 10.71 0.75 22.49
N ARG A 421 9.39 0.83 22.77
CA ARG A 421 8.70 -0.08 23.71
C ARG A 421 8.80 -1.56 23.31
N PHE A 422 8.97 -1.87 22.03
CA PHE A 422 9.23 -3.23 21.53
C PHE A 422 10.72 -3.50 21.34
N LEU A 423 11.48 -2.54 20.83
CA LEU A 423 12.90 -2.70 20.57
C LEU A 423 13.70 -2.89 21.86
N ALA A 424 13.44 -2.11 22.90
CA ALA A 424 14.22 -2.17 24.13
C ALA A 424 14.11 -3.55 24.82
N PRO A 425 12.92 -4.13 25.08
CA PRO A 425 12.83 -5.47 25.67
C PRO A 425 13.43 -6.56 24.77
N MET A 426 13.39 -6.38 23.46
CA MET A 426 13.89 -7.35 22.50
C MET A 426 15.42 -7.56 22.64
N TYR A 427 16.15 -6.51 23.00
CA TYR A 427 17.62 -6.55 23.10
C TYR A 427 18.15 -6.51 24.54
N PHE A 428 17.44 -5.86 25.47
CA PHE A 428 17.93 -5.57 26.81
C PHE A 428 17.29 -6.43 27.93
N THR A 429 16.27 -7.22 27.61
CA THR A 429 15.64 -8.12 28.59
C THR A 429 16.00 -9.57 28.27
N ASP A 430 16.13 -10.40 29.29
CA ASP A 430 16.35 -11.82 29.12
C ASP A 430 15.08 -12.52 28.60
N PRO A 431 15.23 -13.57 27.79
CA PRO A 431 14.08 -14.31 27.29
C PRO A 431 13.35 -15.04 28.42
N ASP A 432 12.02 -14.90 28.49
CA ASP A 432 11.18 -15.69 29.40
C ASP A 432 11.02 -17.12 28.87
N GLY A 433 11.83 -18.06 29.43
CA GLY A 433 11.72 -19.50 29.21
C GLY A 433 12.35 -20.01 27.88
N GLU A 434 12.22 -21.33 27.65
CA GLU A 434 12.70 -21.95 26.41
C GLU A 434 11.93 -21.46 25.20
N GLY A 435 12.66 -20.88 24.26
CA GLY A 435 12.09 -20.28 23.05
C GLY A 435 11.26 -21.28 22.24
N ARG A 436 9.93 -21.08 22.18
CA ARG A 436 9.05 -21.90 21.34
C ARG A 436 9.53 -21.87 19.88
N PRO A 437 9.48 -22.97 19.13
CA PRO A 437 9.94 -23.02 17.74
C PRO A 437 9.19 -21.99 16.88
N ALA A 438 9.92 -21.21 16.11
CA ALA A 438 9.31 -20.35 15.08
C ALA A 438 8.91 -21.21 13.87
N LEU A 439 7.78 -20.91 13.26
CA LEU A 439 7.34 -21.56 12.02
C LEU A 439 8.08 -20.95 10.83
N LEU A 440 9.39 -21.16 10.77
CA LEU A 440 10.22 -20.66 9.68
C LEU A 440 10.15 -21.62 8.49
N SER A 441 9.42 -21.21 7.44
CA SER A 441 9.71 -21.78 6.13
C SER A 441 10.88 -20.99 5.52
N ARG A 442 11.73 -21.67 4.76
CA ARG A 442 12.85 -21.04 4.05
C ARG A 442 12.38 -19.85 3.17
N TRP A 443 11.20 -19.96 2.57
CA TRP A 443 10.62 -18.92 1.74
C TRP A 443 10.18 -17.69 2.53
N ALA A 444 9.51 -17.90 3.66
CA ALA A 444 9.11 -16.81 4.55
C ALA A 444 10.32 -16.09 5.14
N SER A 445 11.34 -16.85 5.58
CA SER A 445 12.59 -16.26 6.07
C SER A 445 13.31 -15.46 4.99
N ALA A 446 13.44 -16.03 3.78
CA ALA A 446 14.09 -15.35 2.67
C ALA A 446 13.38 -14.04 2.30
N ALA A 447 12.05 -14.05 2.19
CA ALA A 447 11.28 -12.85 1.90
C ALA A 447 11.42 -11.77 3.00
N THR A 448 11.33 -12.18 4.28
CA THR A 448 11.49 -11.29 5.42
C THR A 448 12.87 -10.61 5.43
N ILE A 449 13.93 -11.41 5.24
CA ILE A 449 15.31 -10.91 5.20
C ILE A 449 15.54 -10.04 3.96
N ALA A 450 15.05 -10.48 2.80
CA ALA A 450 15.20 -9.72 1.55
C ALA A 450 14.55 -8.33 1.65
N CYS A 451 13.35 -8.24 2.26
CA CYS A 451 12.71 -6.94 2.51
C CYS A 451 13.52 -6.08 3.51
N GLY A 452 14.08 -6.68 4.57
CA GLY A 452 14.97 -5.96 5.50
C GLY A 452 16.25 -5.44 4.81
N ILE A 453 16.89 -6.27 3.98
CA ILE A 453 18.03 -5.84 3.14
C ILE A 453 17.60 -4.75 2.16
N GLY A 454 16.42 -4.88 1.55
CA GLY A 454 15.85 -3.88 0.65
C GLY A 454 15.69 -2.51 1.30
N VAL A 455 15.26 -2.47 2.57
CA VAL A 455 15.16 -1.21 3.34
C VAL A 455 16.54 -0.52 3.47
N VAL A 456 17.59 -1.31 3.74
CA VAL A 456 18.97 -0.78 3.84
C VAL A 456 19.48 -0.37 2.46
N ALA A 457 19.29 -1.22 1.45
CA ALA A 457 19.77 -0.98 0.09
C ALA A 457 19.15 0.28 -0.53
N VAL A 458 17.82 0.47 -0.39
CA VAL A 458 17.11 1.67 -0.86
C VAL A 458 17.60 2.92 -0.13
N GLY A 459 17.90 2.82 1.17
CA GLY A 459 18.45 3.95 1.93
C GLY A 459 19.86 4.36 1.48
N ILE A 460 20.73 3.38 1.23
CA ILE A 460 22.10 3.64 0.72
C ILE A 460 22.06 4.12 -0.74
N ALA A 461 21.20 3.54 -1.56
CA ALA A 461 21.02 3.92 -2.96
C ALA A 461 20.07 5.11 -3.15
N ALA A 462 19.93 5.99 -2.16
CA ALA A 462 18.96 7.08 -2.19
C ALA A 462 19.17 8.01 -3.39
N GLU A 463 20.40 8.42 -3.67
CA GLU A 463 20.70 9.38 -4.73
C GLU A 463 20.34 8.87 -6.14
N PRO A 464 20.80 7.69 -6.61
CA PRO A 464 20.40 7.17 -7.91
C PRO A 464 18.88 6.95 -8.02
N LEU A 465 18.22 6.48 -6.97
CA LEU A 465 16.77 6.31 -6.98
C LEU A 465 16.02 7.64 -7.05
N MET A 466 16.49 8.67 -6.35
CA MET A 466 15.90 10.01 -6.43
C MET A 466 16.00 10.58 -7.85
N ARG A 467 17.12 10.40 -8.54
CA ARG A 467 17.30 10.84 -9.93
C ARG A 467 16.32 10.12 -10.86
N ASP A 468 16.12 8.84 -10.68
CA ASP A 468 15.22 8.05 -11.51
C ASP A 468 13.75 8.40 -11.20
N PHE A 469 13.37 8.53 -9.94
CA PHE A 469 12.01 8.94 -9.54
C PHE A 469 11.67 10.37 -9.98
N ALA A 470 12.66 11.24 -10.10
CA ALA A 470 12.47 12.61 -10.61
C ALA A 470 12.07 12.64 -12.10
N THR A 471 12.27 11.55 -12.85
CA THR A 471 11.82 11.44 -14.24
C THR A 471 10.35 11.05 -14.36
N ALA A 472 9.70 10.67 -13.24
CA ALA A 472 8.32 10.25 -13.25
C ALA A 472 7.37 11.44 -13.41
N LEU A 473 6.57 11.41 -14.47
CA LEU A 473 5.50 12.37 -14.72
C LEU A 473 4.21 11.88 -14.06
N LEU A 474 3.36 12.80 -13.69
CA LEU A 474 1.99 12.55 -13.25
C LEU A 474 1.06 12.85 -14.41
N LEU A 475 0.71 11.82 -15.21
CA LEU A 475 -0.24 11.97 -16.31
C LEU A 475 -1.69 11.74 -15.85
N PRO A 476 -2.70 12.42 -16.42
CA PRO A 476 -2.59 13.72 -17.08
C PRO A 476 -2.29 14.81 -16.07
N GLY A 477 -1.41 15.71 -16.41
CA GLY A 477 -1.01 16.80 -15.54
C GLY A 477 -0.49 17.96 -16.34
#